data_6ee40198fe73b44f2d1368fd004227f1
#
_entry.id   6ee40198fe73b44f2d1368fd004227f1
#
_cell.length_a   1.000
_cell.length_b   1.000
_cell.length_c   1.000
_cell.angle_alpha   90.00
_cell.angle_beta   90.00
_cell.angle_gamma   90.00
#
_symmetry.space_group_name_H-M   'P 1'
#
loop_
_entity.id
_entity.type
_entity.pdbx_description
1 polymer ?
#
loop_
_entity_poly.entity_id
_entity_poly.type
_entity_poly.pdbx_seq_one_letter_code
_entity_poly.pdbx_strand_id
1 'polypeptide(L)'
;MKRRIALVAALIGSIIGAMAGPVAAGELRIGGTGAVTDVLRALAPDFTARTGIALVVIPSLGSSGANNAVADGKLGLAVSGRDLRDKEKARGLQVVGLLRTPYGLVTSRPGPDSLARADVVGLYKSARPLWPDGMPMLIVLRPADDSDNDVLAALFPGMAEALTQLRKRRDLSVAATDQDNADMAERMNGSLVGATLAQIKAEKRNLRFVALDGVMPSLDAYLDGSYAHGKLLYLVAPATPGAEAKAFVDFLAGPAARSRLRDLGLVAGAR
;
A
#
# COMPACT_ATOMS: atom_id res chain seq x y z
N MET A 1 -38.75 63.83 49.66
CA MET A 1 -38.84 62.37 49.49
C MET A 1 -38.01 61.98 48.27
N LYS A 2 -36.81 61.48 48.45
CA LYS A 2 -35.83 61.10 47.36
C LYS A 2 -35.79 59.61 47.31
N ARG A 3 -36.30 58.98 46.25
CA ARG A 3 -36.14 57.51 45.94
C ARG A 3 -34.80 57.30 45.23
N ARG A 4 -33.94 56.50 45.83
CA ARG A 4 -32.73 56.00 45.23
C ARG A 4 -33.07 54.75 44.45
N ILE A 5 -32.72 54.74 43.13
CA ILE A 5 -32.80 53.58 42.27
C ILE A 5 -31.41 53.01 42.25
N ALA A 6 -31.23 51.74 42.71
CA ALA A 6 -29.99 51.01 42.63
C ALA A 6 -29.97 50.24 41.31
N LEU A 7 -28.91 50.50 40.51
CA LEU A 7 -28.62 49.78 39.24
C LEU A 7 -27.76 48.54 39.58
N VAL A 8 -28.32 47.35 39.34
CA VAL A 8 -27.55 46.08 39.44
C VAL A 8 -27.04 45.75 38.02
N ALA A 9 -25.74 45.93 37.81
CA ALA A 9 -25.10 45.50 36.58
C ALA A 9 -24.68 44.03 36.72
N ALA A 10 -25.34 43.13 35.99
CA ALA A 10 -24.96 41.73 35.87
C ALA A 10 -23.85 41.58 34.81
N LEU A 11 -22.63 41.25 35.25
CA LEU A 11 -21.52 40.85 34.38
C LEU A 11 -21.74 39.40 33.93
N ILE A 12 -22.18 39.20 32.68
CA ILE A 12 -22.16 37.92 32.02
C ILE A 12 -20.78 37.75 31.36
N GLY A 13 -19.88 37.05 32.05
CA GLY A 13 -18.58 36.65 31.50
C GLY A 13 -18.77 35.45 30.59
N SER A 14 -18.79 35.67 29.26
CA SER A 14 -18.77 34.60 28.27
C SER A 14 -17.37 33.98 28.25
N ILE A 15 -17.23 32.78 28.83
CA ILE A 15 -16.05 31.92 28.63
C ILE A 15 -16.18 31.28 27.26
N ILE A 16 -15.61 31.90 26.25
CA ILE A 16 -15.37 31.27 24.95
C ILE A 16 -14.13 30.40 25.15
N GLY A 17 -14.33 29.14 25.53
CA GLY A 17 -13.32 28.13 25.51
C GLY A 17 -12.94 27.83 24.04
N ALA A 18 -11.89 28.50 23.54
CA ALA A 18 -11.31 28.13 22.25
C ALA A 18 -10.78 26.68 22.36
N MET A 19 -11.50 25.74 21.77
CA MET A 19 -10.96 24.41 21.48
C MET A 19 -9.86 24.60 20.41
N ALA A 20 -8.67 24.97 20.86
CA ALA A 20 -7.48 24.88 20.01
C ALA A 20 -7.20 23.40 19.78
N GLY A 21 -7.63 22.88 18.63
CA GLY A 21 -7.15 21.61 18.15
C GLY A 21 -5.61 21.64 18.08
N PRO A 22 -4.92 20.50 18.22
CA PRO A 22 -3.48 20.47 18.16
C PRO A 22 -3.02 21.07 16.83
N VAL A 23 -2.31 22.19 16.89
CA VAL A 23 -1.59 22.75 15.73
C VAL A 23 -0.52 21.75 15.38
N ALA A 24 -0.52 21.19 14.17
CA ALA A 24 0.50 20.27 13.70
C ALA A 24 1.87 20.95 13.81
N ALA A 25 2.80 20.31 14.53
CA ALA A 25 4.15 20.83 14.75
C ALA A 25 5.04 20.75 13.49
N GLY A 26 4.56 20.10 12.42
CA GLY A 26 5.25 19.92 11.14
C GLY A 26 4.40 19.10 10.16
N GLU A 27 4.90 18.93 8.96
CA GLU A 27 4.27 18.13 7.91
C GLU A 27 5.26 17.12 7.32
N LEU A 28 4.90 15.84 7.29
CA LEU A 28 5.60 14.82 6.51
C LEU A 28 4.81 14.50 5.24
N ARG A 29 5.36 14.87 4.10
CA ARG A 29 4.84 14.44 2.80
C ARG A 29 5.43 13.08 2.44
N ILE A 30 4.55 12.10 2.22
CA ILE A 30 4.92 10.72 1.91
C ILE A 30 4.13 10.24 0.69
N GLY A 31 4.74 9.40 -0.15
CA GLY A 31 4.06 8.79 -1.28
C GLY A 31 4.75 7.48 -1.66
N GLY A 32 4.23 6.77 -2.67
CA GLY A 32 4.88 5.52 -3.06
C GLY A 32 4.03 4.64 -3.96
N THR A 33 4.29 3.33 -3.85
CA THR A 33 3.46 2.31 -4.48
C THR A 33 2.02 2.38 -3.97
N GLY A 34 1.07 2.18 -4.87
CA GLY A 34 -0.36 2.19 -4.52
C GLY A 34 -0.73 1.14 -3.48
N ALA A 35 0.03 0.04 -3.42
CA ALA A 35 -0.17 -1.04 -2.45
C ALA A 35 -0.27 -0.61 -0.98
N VAL A 36 0.22 0.60 -0.63
CA VAL A 36 0.21 1.12 0.76
C VAL A 36 -0.43 2.49 0.91
N THR A 37 -0.96 3.09 -0.14
CA THR A 37 -1.52 4.44 -0.07
C THR A 37 -2.56 4.57 1.04
N ASP A 38 -3.53 3.65 1.10
CA ASP A 38 -4.58 3.69 2.11
C ASP A 38 -4.14 3.14 3.48
N VAL A 39 -3.10 2.32 3.52
CA VAL A 39 -2.42 1.97 4.79
C VAL A 39 -1.84 3.24 5.44
N LEU A 40 -1.11 4.05 4.66
CA LEU A 40 -0.53 5.31 5.16
C LEU A 40 -1.63 6.28 5.62
N ARG A 41 -2.73 6.39 4.88
CA ARG A 41 -3.89 7.18 5.29
C ARG A 41 -4.51 6.68 6.59
N ALA A 42 -4.62 5.36 6.75
CA ALA A 42 -5.14 4.76 7.97
C ALA A 42 -4.24 4.94 9.20
N LEU A 43 -2.93 5.13 9.00
CA LEU A 43 -1.96 5.42 10.06
C LEU A 43 -1.85 6.92 10.39
N ALA A 44 -2.29 7.81 9.51
CA ALA A 44 -2.10 9.25 9.65
C ALA A 44 -2.70 9.85 10.93
N PRO A 45 -3.93 9.50 11.35
CA PRO A 45 -4.50 10.02 12.60
C PRO A 45 -3.67 9.65 13.82
N ASP A 46 -3.25 8.38 13.93
CA ASP A 46 -2.49 7.87 15.07
C ASP A 46 -1.08 8.51 15.13
N PHE A 47 -0.44 8.68 13.98
CA PHE A 47 0.85 9.36 13.87
C PHE A 47 0.74 10.82 14.30
N THR A 48 -0.25 11.55 13.77
CA THR A 48 -0.46 12.97 14.11
C THR A 48 -0.80 13.14 15.58
N ALA A 49 -1.68 12.31 16.15
CA ALA A 49 -2.04 12.38 17.56
C ALA A 49 -0.82 12.15 18.49
N ARG A 50 0.12 11.29 18.07
CA ARG A 50 1.30 10.94 18.86
C ARG A 50 2.45 11.94 18.75
N THR A 51 2.63 12.55 17.59
CA THR A 51 3.82 13.37 17.27
C THR A 51 3.51 14.85 17.06
N GLY A 52 2.26 15.22 16.85
CA GLY A 52 1.87 16.55 16.39
C GLY A 52 2.22 16.82 14.92
N ILE A 53 2.79 15.85 14.18
CA ILE A 53 3.21 16.01 12.77
C ILE A 53 2.07 15.54 11.87
N ALA A 54 1.67 16.37 10.91
CA ALA A 54 0.69 15.96 9.90
C ALA A 54 1.31 15.00 8.88
N LEU A 55 0.63 13.88 8.58
CA LEU A 55 1.04 12.97 7.51
C LEU A 55 0.23 13.26 6.23
N VAL A 56 0.89 13.82 5.22
CA VAL A 56 0.28 14.13 3.92
C VAL A 56 0.64 13.06 2.91
N VAL A 57 -0.33 12.23 2.53
CA VAL A 57 -0.14 11.09 1.62
C VAL A 57 -0.41 11.52 0.18
N ILE A 58 0.61 11.44 -0.67
CA ILE A 58 0.55 11.76 -2.10
C ILE A 58 0.28 10.45 -2.87
N PRO A 59 -0.88 10.31 -3.52
CA PRO A 59 -1.24 9.08 -4.23
C PRO A 59 -0.58 8.97 -5.60
N SER A 60 -0.66 7.76 -6.19
CA SER A 60 -0.43 7.46 -7.61
C SER A 60 0.97 7.80 -8.16
N LEU A 61 2.00 7.83 -7.31
CA LEU A 61 3.37 8.11 -7.76
C LEU A 61 4.12 6.86 -8.24
N GLY A 62 3.72 5.68 -7.77
CA GLY A 62 4.48 4.44 -7.93
C GLY A 62 5.86 4.52 -7.25
N SER A 63 6.62 3.41 -7.29
CA SER A 63 7.93 3.35 -6.64
C SER A 63 8.94 4.34 -7.24
N SER A 64 9.03 4.39 -8.57
CA SER A 64 10.01 5.24 -9.26
C SER A 64 9.69 6.72 -9.11
N GLY A 65 8.41 7.12 -9.24
CA GLY A 65 7.99 8.51 -9.08
C GLY A 65 8.21 9.02 -7.66
N ALA A 66 7.88 8.22 -6.64
CA ALA A 66 8.07 8.60 -5.26
C ALA A 66 9.56 8.70 -4.88
N ASN A 67 10.41 7.74 -5.32
CA ASN A 67 11.84 7.81 -5.10
C ASN A 67 12.46 9.07 -5.75
N ASN A 68 12.05 9.41 -6.97
CA ASN A 68 12.47 10.66 -7.60
C ASN A 68 12.01 11.89 -6.82
N ALA A 69 10.77 11.91 -6.35
CA ALA A 69 10.24 13.02 -5.56
C ALA A 69 10.98 13.21 -4.22
N VAL A 70 11.44 12.12 -3.58
CA VAL A 70 12.33 12.21 -2.40
C VAL A 70 13.68 12.79 -2.79
N ALA A 71 14.30 12.32 -3.88
CA ALA A 71 15.59 12.83 -4.35
C ALA A 71 15.52 14.31 -4.78
N ASP A 72 14.35 14.78 -5.22
CA ASP A 72 14.08 16.19 -5.57
C ASP A 72 13.65 17.05 -4.36
N GLY A 73 13.62 16.48 -3.14
CA GLY A 73 13.18 17.17 -1.92
C GLY A 73 11.70 17.54 -1.89
N LYS A 74 10.86 16.90 -2.72
CA LYS A 74 9.40 17.12 -2.78
C LYS A 74 8.62 16.24 -1.79
N LEU A 75 9.22 15.12 -1.39
CA LEU A 75 8.75 14.22 -0.34
C LEU A 75 9.83 14.05 0.72
N GLY A 76 9.43 13.91 1.98
CA GLY A 76 10.34 13.56 3.07
C GLY A 76 10.61 12.05 3.15
N LEU A 77 9.68 11.24 2.63
CA LEU A 77 9.76 9.78 2.66
C LEU A 77 9.00 9.18 1.47
N ALA A 78 9.49 8.06 0.94
CA ALA A 78 8.77 7.25 -0.04
C ALA A 78 8.58 5.82 0.47
N VAL A 79 7.54 5.14 -0.02
CA VAL A 79 7.37 3.69 0.13
C VAL A 79 7.47 3.05 -1.25
N SER A 80 8.56 2.33 -1.48
CA SER A 80 8.85 1.66 -2.75
C SER A 80 8.50 0.18 -2.68
N GLY A 81 7.85 -0.36 -3.70
CA GLY A 81 7.55 -1.80 -3.83
C GLY A 81 8.74 -2.62 -4.32
N ARG A 82 9.91 -2.03 -4.48
CA ARG A 82 11.19 -2.65 -4.89
C ARG A 82 12.35 -1.96 -4.22
N ASP A 83 13.49 -2.61 -4.18
CA ASP A 83 14.74 -2.00 -3.69
C ASP A 83 15.18 -0.81 -4.58
N LEU A 84 16.07 0.01 -4.05
CA LEU A 84 16.67 1.14 -4.76
C LEU A 84 17.54 0.67 -5.92
N ARG A 85 17.34 1.26 -7.08
CA ARG A 85 18.23 1.13 -8.24
C ARG A 85 19.50 1.94 -8.01
N ASP A 86 20.60 1.56 -8.70
CA ASP A 86 21.91 2.25 -8.53
C ASP A 86 21.82 3.75 -8.81
N LYS A 87 21.04 4.16 -9.81
CA LYS A 87 20.80 5.58 -10.11
C LYS A 87 20.08 6.34 -8.97
N GLU A 88 19.26 5.65 -8.18
CA GLU A 88 18.56 6.23 -7.03
C GLU A 88 19.52 6.33 -5.83
N LYS A 89 20.33 5.28 -5.60
CA LYS A 89 21.41 5.30 -4.59
C LYS A 89 22.44 6.40 -4.90
N ALA A 90 22.83 6.58 -6.18
CA ALA A 90 23.73 7.64 -6.61
C ALA A 90 23.19 9.05 -6.38
N ARG A 91 21.86 9.22 -6.25
CA ARG A 91 21.20 10.46 -5.84
C ARG A 91 21.10 10.64 -4.32
N GLY A 92 21.78 9.81 -3.54
CA GLY A 92 21.82 9.91 -2.09
C GLY A 92 20.59 9.34 -1.40
N LEU A 93 19.81 8.47 -2.05
CA LEU A 93 18.70 7.78 -1.41
C LEU A 93 19.17 6.55 -0.65
N GLN A 94 18.53 6.27 0.47
CA GLN A 94 18.76 5.07 1.28
C GLN A 94 17.46 4.46 1.77
N VAL A 95 17.49 3.15 2.03
CA VAL A 95 16.42 2.44 2.70
C VAL A 95 16.57 2.65 4.21
N VAL A 96 15.54 3.20 4.84
CA VAL A 96 15.51 3.50 6.28
C VAL A 96 14.62 2.54 7.08
N GLY A 97 13.86 1.69 6.41
CA GLY A 97 13.00 0.68 7.03
C GLY A 97 12.36 -0.23 6.01
N LEU A 98 11.75 -1.31 6.48
CA LEU A 98 11.06 -2.31 5.67
C LEU A 98 9.69 -2.62 6.27
N LEU A 99 8.70 -2.81 5.41
CA LEU A 99 7.44 -3.45 5.73
C LEU A 99 7.27 -4.69 4.84
N ARG A 100 6.50 -5.66 5.32
CA ARG A 100 6.20 -6.90 4.58
C ARG A 100 4.71 -7.18 4.63
N THR A 101 4.17 -7.64 3.51
CA THR A 101 2.77 -8.04 3.40
C THR A 101 2.65 -9.25 2.48
N PRO A 102 1.75 -10.20 2.72
CA PRO A 102 1.42 -11.24 1.75
C PRO A 102 1.06 -10.63 0.40
N TYR A 103 1.55 -11.23 -0.67
CA TYR A 103 1.18 -10.91 -2.05
C TYR A 103 0.59 -12.16 -2.69
N GLY A 104 -0.53 -12.03 -3.39
CA GLY A 104 -1.18 -13.17 -4.03
C GLY A 104 -2.00 -12.77 -5.23
N LEU A 105 -2.54 -13.78 -5.90
CA LEU A 105 -3.50 -13.60 -6.97
C LEU A 105 -4.89 -13.39 -6.38
N VAL A 106 -5.62 -12.41 -6.89
CA VAL A 106 -6.98 -12.07 -6.44
C VAL A 106 -7.94 -12.06 -7.62
N THR A 107 -9.23 -12.22 -7.31
CA THR A 107 -10.32 -12.26 -8.27
C THR A 107 -11.60 -11.71 -7.67
N SER A 108 -12.51 -11.21 -8.52
CA SER A 108 -13.88 -10.83 -8.14
C SER A 108 -14.90 -11.96 -8.27
N ARG A 109 -14.51 -13.11 -8.88
CA ARG A 109 -15.46 -14.22 -9.03
C ARG A 109 -15.84 -14.83 -7.69
N PRO A 110 -17.08 -15.33 -7.52
CA PRO A 110 -17.51 -15.97 -6.27
C PRO A 110 -16.91 -17.37 -6.09
N GLY A 111 -16.92 -17.85 -4.85
CA GLY A 111 -16.52 -19.20 -4.46
C GLY A 111 -15.03 -19.33 -4.11
N PRO A 112 -14.63 -20.36 -3.39
CA PRO A 112 -13.23 -20.65 -3.16
C PRO A 112 -12.58 -21.16 -4.44
N ASP A 113 -11.43 -20.60 -4.83
CA ASP A 113 -10.62 -21.10 -5.92
C ASP A 113 -9.23 -21.43 -5.42
N SER A 114 -8.66 -22.50 -5.96
CA SER A 114 -7.27 -22.85 -5.79
C SER A 114 -6.65 -23.13 -7.16
N LEU A 115 -5.44 -22.61 -7.36
CA LEU A 115 -4.63 -22.89 -8.52
C LEU A 115 -3.38 -23.65 -8.08
N ALA A 116 -2.97 -24.64 -8.86
CA ALA A 116 -1.65 -25.20 -8.68
C ALA A 116 -0.60 -24.14 -9.07
N ARG A 117 0.36 -23.90 -8.22
CA ARG A 117 1.42 -22.91 -8.47
C ARG A 117 2.18 -23.19 -9.79
N ALA A 118 2.37 -24.46 -10.09
CA ALA A 118 3.03 -24.89 -11.34
C ALA A 118 2.27 -24.47 -12.60
N ASP A 119 0.93 -24.33 -12.51
CA ASP A 119 0.08 -24.02 -13.66
C ASP A 119 -0.02 -22.52 -13.95
N VAL A 120 0.26 -21.66 -12.95
CA VAL A 120 0.05 -20.21 -13.07
C VAL A 120 0.75 -19.62 -14.30
N VAL A 121 2.00 -19.98 -14.56
CA VAL A 121 2.73 -19.48 -15.74
C VAL A 121 2.08 -19.94 -17.04
N GLY A 122 1.54 -21.16 -17.08
CA GLY A 122 0.79 -21.69 -18.21
C GLY A 122 -0.46 -20.88 -18.51
N LEU A 123 -1.18 -20.43 -17.47
CA LEU A 123 -2.34 -19.55 -17.62
C LEU A 123 -1.95 -18.22 -18.27
N TYR A 124 -0.83 -17.62 -17.83
CA TYR A 124 -0.32 -16.37 -18.44
C TYR A 124 0.21 -16.56 -19.87
N LYS A 125 0.66 -17.74 -20.25
CA LYS A 125 1.08 -18.07 -21.62
C LYS A 125 -0.10 -18.45 -22.53
N SER A 126 -1.24 -18.78 -21.97
CA SER A 126 -2.43 -19.21 -22.73
C SER A 126 -3.05 -18.04 -23.51
N ALA A 127 -3.45 -18.30 -24.75
CA ALA A 127 -4.24 -17.36 -25.54
C ALA A 127 -5.66 -17.17 -24.96
N ARG A 128 -6.20 -18.21 -24.31
CA ARG A 128 -7.53 -18.25 -23.70
C ARG A 128 -7.45 -18.98 -22.36
N PRO A 129 -6.92 -18.34 -21.30
CA PRO A 129 -6.85 -18.99 -20.00
C PRO A 129 -8.26 -19.21 -19.45
N LEU A 130 -8.46 -20.34 -18.79
CA LEU A 130 -9.71 -20.73 -18.17
C LEU A 130 -9.52 -21.01 -16.70
N TRP A 131 -10.53 -20.72 -15.92
CA TRP A 131 -10.67 -21.23 -14.56
C TRP A 131 -10.96 -22.73 -14.56
N PRO A 132 -10.75 -23.45 -13.46
CA PRO A 132 -10.97 -24.92 -13.41
C PRO A 132 -12.38 -25.36 -13.80
N ASP A 133 -13.39 -24.50 -13.68
CA ASP A 133 -14.77 -24.74 -14.07
C ASP A 133 -15.07 -24.39 -15.56
N GLY A 134 -14.04 -24.00 -16.33
CA GLY A 134 -14.18 -23.61 -17.73
C GLY A 134 -14.58 -22.17 -17.99
N MET A 135 -14.80 -21.35 -16.94
CA MET A 135 -15.06 -19.92 -17.12
C MET A 135 -13.82 -19.20 -17.65
N PRO A 136 -13.96 -18.22 -18.57
CA PRO A 136 -12.84 -17.43 -19.03
C PRO A 136 -12.12 -16.70 -17.88
N MET A 137 -10.79 -16.76 -17.91
CA MET A 137 -9.93 -16.04 -16.97
C MET A 137 -9.43 -14.76 -17.63
N LEU A 138 -9.66 -13.63 -16.97
CA LEU A 138 -9.34 -12.31 -17.49
C LEU A 138 -8.11 -11.74 -16.77
N ILE A 139 -6.97 -11.72 -17.45
CA ILE A 139 -5.71 -11.21 -16.90
C ILE A 139 -5.61 -9.71 -17.20
N VAL A 140 -5.30 -8.91 -16.18
CA VAL A 140 -4.97 -7.49 -16.32
C VAL A 140 -3.46 -7.33 -16.13
N LEU A 141 -2.83 -6.60 -17.05
CA LEU A 141 -1.40 -6.32 -17.01
C LEU A 141 -1.10 -5.06 -16.21
N ARG A 142 0.11 -4.99 -15.67
CA ARG A 142 0.71 -3.77 -15.12
C ARG A 142 1.67 -3.16 -16.15
N PRO A 143 2.01 -1.84 -16.08
CA PRO A 143 3.07 -1.24 -16.90
C PRO A 143 4.37 -2.07 -16.81
N ALA A 144 5.19 -2.03 -17.85
CA ALA A 144 6.36 -2.90 -17.94
C ALA A 144 7.38 -2.67 -16.82
N ASP A 145 7.45 -1.47 -16.28
CA ASP A 145 8.37 -1.04 -15.21
C ASP A 145 7.74 -1.09 -13.81
N ASP A 146 6.50 -1.62 -13.70
CA ASP A 146 5.82 -1.76 -12.41
C ASP A 146 6.45 -2.88 -11.57
N SER A 147 6.58 -2.61 -10.26
CA SER A 147 7.23 -3.52 -9.31
C SER A 147 6.50 -4.84 -9.10
N ASP A 148 5.21 -4.93 -9.42
CA ASP A 148 4.45 -6.19 -9.32
C ASP A 148 4.91 -7.22 -10.34
N ASN A 149 5.46 -6.78 -11.48
CA ASN A 149 6.06 -7.70 -12.44
C ASN A 149 7.28 -8.42 -11.86
N ASP A 150 8.11 -7.69 -11.09
CA ASP A 150 9.29 -8.27 -10.42
C ASP A 150 8.85 -9.27 -9.34
N VAL A 151 7.78 -8.93 -8.58
CA VAL A 151 7.20 -9.83 -7.56
C VAL A 151 6.67 -11.09 -8.22
N LEU A 152 5.85 -10.98 -9.28
CA LEU A 152 5.32 -12.14 -10.01
C LEU A 152 6.43 -13.00 -10.60
N ALA A 153 7.48 -12.39 -11.16
CA ALA A 153 8.61 -13.10 -11.73
C ALA A 153 9.41 -13.86 -10.65
N ALA A 154 9.54 -13.29 -9.46
CA ALA A 154 10.21 -13.97 -8.33
C ALA A 154 9.37 -15.13 -7.76
N LEU A 155 8.04 -15.01 -7.80
CA LEU A 155 7.13 -16.03 -7.29
C LEU A 155 6.94 -17.22 -8.23
N PHE A 156 6.93 -16.96 -9.54
CA PHE A 156 6.58 -17.95 -10.54
C PHE A 156 7.72 -18.04 -11.59
N PRO A 157 8.61 -19.05 -11.51
CA PRO A 157 9.69 -19.24 -12.49
C PRO A 157 9.15 -19.29 -13.92
N GLY A 158 9.70 -18.45 -14.82
CA GLY A 158 9.25 -18.29 -16.21
C GLY A 158 8.16 -17.22 -16.41
N MET A 159 7.70 -16.55 -15.35
CA MET A 159 6.69 -15.49 -15.44
C MET A 159 7.19 -14.24 -16.18
N ALA A 160 8.45 -13.86 -15.99
CA ALA A 160 9.04 -12.70 -16.70
C ALA A 160 8.91 -12.84 -18.22
N GLU A 161 9.20 -14.04 -18.74
CA GLU A 161 9.03 -14.36 -20.16
C GLU A 161 7.55 -14.36 -20.55
N ALA A 162 6.69 -14.99 -19.74
CA ALA A 162 5.24 -15.02 -19.99
C ALA A 162 4.66 -13.62 -20.08
N LEU A 163 4.99 -12.71 -19.15
CA LEU A 163 4.58 -11.31 -19.18
C LEU A 163 5.08 -10.58 -20.42
N THR A 164 6.33 -10.85 -20.86
CA THR A 164 6.91 -10.25 -22.07
C THR A 164 6.15 -10.69 -23.33
N GLN A 165 5.75 -11.95 -23.42
CA GLN A 165 4.95 -12.45 -24.54
C GLN A 165 3.51 -11.92 -24.47
N LEU A 166 2.93 -11.92 -23.26
CA LEU A 166 1.55 -11.45 -23.05
C LEU A 166 1.36 -9.98 -23.45
N ARG A 167 2.39 -9.12 -23.23
CA ARG A 167 2.39 -7.71 -23.64
C ARG A 167 2.35 -7.47 -25.15
N LYS A 168 2.65 -8.47 -25.97
CA LYS A 168 2.50 -8.37 -27.44
C LYS A 168 1.04 -8.42 -27.89
N ARG A 169 0.15 -8.87 -27.03
CA ARG A 169 -1.30 -8.89 -27.26
C ARG A 169 -1.88 -7.49 -27.09
N ARG A 170 -2.80 -7.13 -27.99
CA ARG A 170 -3.47 -5.82 -27.97
C ARG A 170 -4.86 -5.85 -27.35
N ASP A 171 -5.34 -7.03 -27.02
CA ASP A 171 -6.68 -7.27 -26.46
C ASP A 171 -6.70 -7.28 -24.91
N LEU A 172 -5.54 -7.07 -24.27
CA LEU A 172 -5.43 -7.08 -22.82
C LEU A 172 -5.44 -5.68 -22.24
N SER A 173 -6.14 -5.54 -21.12
CA SER A 173 -6.16 -4.31 -20.35
C SER A 173 -4.84 -4.14 -19.58
N VAL A 174 -4.37 -2.89 -19.47
CA VAL A 174 -3.22 -2.50 -18.67
C VAL A 174 -3.70 -1.50 -17.61
N ALA A 175 -3.53 -1.84 -16.35
CA ALA A 175 -3.86 -0.98 -15.22
C ALA A 175 -2.65 -0.13 -14.83
N ALA A 176 -2.79 1.20 -14.86
CA ALA A 176 -1.68 2.13 -14.62
C ALA A 176 -1.22 2.14 -13.17
N THR A 177 -2.13 1.99 -12.22
CA THR A 177 -1.88 2.02 -10.77
C THR A 177 -2.38 0.74 -10.09
N ASP A 178 -2.00 0.52 -8.83
CA ASP A 178 -2.54 -0.58 -8.01
C ASP A 178 -4.06 -0.41 -7.83
N GLN A 179 -4.55 0.82 -7.72
CA GLN A 179 -5.97 1.13 -7.60
C GLN A 179 -6.73 0.80 -8.89
N ASP A 180 -6.20 1.23 -10.06
CA ASP A 180 -6.79 0.86 -11.37
C ASP A 180 -6.86 -0.66 -11.55
N ASN A 181 -5.81 -1.37 -11.09
CA ASN A 181 -5.75 -2.83 -11.17
C ASN A 181 -6.86 -3.49 -10.33
N ALA A 182 -7.06 -3.01 -9.11
CA ALA A 182 -8.15 -3.49 -8.25
C ALA A 182 -9.52 -3.12 -8.80
N ASP A 183 -9.71 -1.88 -9.28
CA ASP A 183 -10.96 -1.41 -9.87
C ASP A 183 -11.35 -2.19 -11.14
N MET A 184 -10.38 -2.51 -11.98
CA MET A 184 -10.62 -3.37 -13.16
C MET A 184 -10.99 -4.78 -12.72
N ALA A 185 -10.25 -5.35 -11.75
CA ALA A 185 -10.51 -6.68 -11.26
C ALA A 185 -11.91 -6.82 -10.66
N GLU A 186 -12.38 -5.83 -9.89
CA GLU A 186 -13.73 -5.83 -9.31
C GLU A 186 -14.83 -5.80 -10.37
N ARG A 187 -14.61 -5.09 -11.49
CA ARG A 187 -15.59 -4.97 -12.59
C ARG A 187 -15.58 -6.15 -13.57
N MET A 188 -14.48 -6.90 -13.65
CA MET A 188 -14.27 -7.97 -14.60
C MET A 188 -14.52 -9.33 -13.94
N ASN A 189 -15.75 -9.86 -14.05
CA ASN A 189 -16.03 -11.20 -13.51
C ASN A 189 -15.10 -12.26 -14.15
N GLY A 190 -14.40 -13.02 -13.30
CA GLY A 190 -13.35 -13.96 -13.73
C GLY A 190 -11.97 -13.32 -13.87
N SER A 191 -11.76 -12.10 -13.39
CA SER A 191 -10.44 -11.48 -13.32
C SER A 191 -9.42 -12.31 -12.55
N LEU A 192 -8.14 -12.23 -12.94
CA LEU A 192 -7.00 -12.72 -12.16
C LEU A 192 -5.91 -11.66 -12.19
N VAL A 193 -5.66 -11.04 -11.04
CA VAL A 193 -4.65 -9.97 -10.88
C VAL A 193 -3.82 -10.20 -9.63
N GLY A 194 -2.63 -9.62 -9.58
CA GLY A 194 -1.82 -9.59 -8.37
C GLY A 194 -2.25 -8.46 -7.43
N ALA A 195 -2.27 -8.71 -6.11
CA ALA A 195 -2.48 -7.69 -5.10
C ALA A 195 -1.83 -8.06 -3.77
N THR A 196 -1.61 -7.07 -2.92
CA THR A 196 -1.16 -7.28 -1.54
C THR A 196 -2.34 -7.42 -0.58
N LEU A 197 -2.15 -8.20 0.49
CA LEU A 197 -3.14 -8.28 1.57
C LEU A 197 -3.40 -6.90 2.19
N ALA A 198 -2.35 -6.09 2.28
CA ALA A 198 -2.44 -4.73 2.80
C ALA A 198 -3.39 -3.85 1.99
N GLN A 199 -3.29 -3.87 0.66
CA GLN A 199 -4.18 -3.13 -0.22
C GLN A 199 -5.62 -3.59 -0.07
N ILE A 200 -5.85 -4.90 -0.18
CA ILE A 200 -7.21 -5.49 -0.08
C ILE A 200 -7.91 -5.07 1.21
N LYS A 201 -7.17 -5.13 2.35
CA LYS A 201 -7.72 -4.75 3.66
C LYS A 201 -7.92 -3.24 3.82
N ALA A 202 -6.91 -2.43 3.49
CA ALA A 202 -6.95 -0.99 3.72
C ALA A 202 -8.00 -0.29 2.84
N GLU A 203 -8.12 -0.72 1.59
CA GLU A 203 -9.08 -0.18 0.62
C GLU A 203 -10.46 -0.87 0.72
N LYS A 204 -10.60 -1.92 1.53
CA LYS A 204 -11.84 -2.72 1.68
C LYS A 204 -12.36 -3.25 0.34
N ARG A 205 -11.46 -3.78 -0.49
CA ARG A 205 -11.76 -4.26 -1.83
C ARG A 205 -12.67 -5.48 -1.82
N ASN A 206 -13.61 -5.50 -2.74
CA ASN A 206 -14.47 -6.68 -2.99
C ASN A 206 -13.75 -7.70 -3.89
N LEU A 207 -12.53 -8.03 -3.50
CA LEU A 207 -11.67 -9.01 -4.15
C LEU A 207 -11.28 -10.07 -3.12
N ARG A 208 -11.19 -11.32 -3.55
CA ARG A 208 -10.75 -12.42 -2.71
C ARG A 208 -9.48 -13.05 -3.26
N PHE A 209 -8.66 -13.54 -2.38
CA PHE A 209 -7.47 -14.27 -2.77
C PHE A 209 -7.82 -15.65 -3.36
N VAL A 210 -7.00 -16.06 -4.31
CA VAL A 210 -6.96 -17.41 -4.85
C VAL A 210 -5.91 -18.19 -4.07
N ALA A 211 -6.27 -19.37 -3.55
CA ALA A 211 -5.31 -20.24 -2.90
C ALA A 211 -4.26 -20.73 -3.91
N LEU A 212 -3.02 -20.87 -3.47
CA LEU A 212 -1.97 -21.53 -4.25
C LEU A 212 -1.61 -22.85 -3.56
N ASP A 213 -1.71 -23.96 -4.30
CA ASP A 213 -1.53 -25.33 -3.76
C ASP A 213 -2.36 -25.59 -2.50
N GLY A 214 -3.57 -25.02 -2.47
CA GLY A 214 -4.50 -25.14 -1.34
C GLY A 214 -4.23 -24.19 -0.16
N VAL A 215 -3.16 -23.39 -0.20
CA VAL A 215 -2.82 -22.43 0.87
C VAL A 215 -3.36 -21.05 0.54
N MET A 216 -4.21 -20.51 1.42
CA MET A 216 -4.78 -19.17 1.28
C MET A 216 -3.82 -18.09 1.80
N PRO A 217 -3.57 -17.02 1.02
CA PRO A 217 -2.79 -15.88 1.51
C PRO A 217 -3.41 -15.27 2.78
N SER A 218 -2.66 -15.29 3.86
CA SER A 218 -2.99 -14.60 5.10
C SER A 218 -1.71 -14.09 5.77
N LEU A 219 -1.84 -13.16 6.72
CA LEU A 219 -0.66 -12.67 7.43
C LEU A 219 -0.03 -13.77 8.29
N ASP A 220 -0.85 -14.61 8.93
CA ASP A 220 -0.35 -15.69 9.78
C ASP A 220 0.35 -16.77 8.94
N ALA A 221 -0.26 -17.21 7.83
CA ALA A 221 0.35 -18.17 6.91
C ALA A 221 1.66 -17.63 6.29
N TYR A 222 1.77 -16.32 6.10
CA TYR A 222 3.00 -15.69 5.63
C TYR A 222 4.08 -15.66 6.71
N LEU A 223 3.70 -15.45 7.97
CA LEU A 223 4.63 -15.36 9.08
C LEU A 223 5.14 -16.74 9.55
N ASP A 224 4.30 -17.77 9.48
CA ASP A 224 4.69 -19.16 9.82
C ASP A 224 5.36 -19.89 8.66
N GLY A 225 5.39 -19.27 7.45
CA GLY A 225 6.06 -19.80 6.27
C GLY A 225 5.23 -20.78 5.43
N SER A 226 3.99 -21.10 5.83
CA SER A 226 3.10 -21.96 5.02
C SER A 226 2.68 -21.28 3.71
N TYR A 227 2.62 -19.93 3.68
CA TYR A 227 2.48 -19.12 2.47
C TYR A 227 3.74 -18.28 2.23
N ALA A 228 4.61 -18.72 1.35
CA ALA A 228 5.93 -18.11 1.16
C ALA A 228 5.95 -16.80 0.35
N HIS A 229 4.78 -16.33 -0.15
CA HIS A 229 4.73 -15.25 -1.13
C HIS A 229 4.38 -13.92 -0.49
N GLY A 230 5.30 -12.96 -0.57
CA GLY A 230 5.10 -11.62 -0.03
C GLY A 230 5.75 -10.53 -0.86
N LYS A 231 5.33 -9.31 -0.62
CA LYS A 231 5.93 -8.10 -1.18
C LYS A 231 6.66 -7.35 -0.09
N LEU A 232 7.92 -7.00 -0.37
CA LEU A 232 8.71 -6.09 0.45
C LEU A 232 8.37 -4.65 0.05
N LEU A 233 8.24 -3.81 1.05
CA LEU A 233 7.94 -2.39 0.91
C LEU A 233 9.05 -1.62 1.62
N TYR A 234 9.83 -0.90 0.85
CA TYR A 234 11.04 -0.21 1.28
C TYR A 234 10.69 1.22 1.66
N LEU A 235 10.94 1.63 2.89
CA LEU A 235 10.90 3.02 3.31
C LEU A 235 12.17 3.70 2.83
N VAL A 236 12.02 4.66 1.93
CA VAL A 236 13.14 5.34 1.27
C VAL A 236 13.19 6.80 1.68
N ALA A 237 14.36 7.26 2.10
CA ALA A 237 14.64 8.62 2.51
C ALA A 237 15.95 9.13 1.89
N PRO A 238 16.24 10.44 1.93
CA PRO A 238 17.58 10.95 1.61
C PRO A 238 18.60 10.45 2.66
N ALA A 239 19.89 10.52 2.35
CA ALA A 239 20.98 10.09 3.23
C ALA A 239 20.92 10.75 4.63
N THR A 240 20.40 11.97 4.69
CA THR A 240 20.10 12.66 5.95
C THR A 240 18.60 12.92 6.03
N PRO A 241 17.81 11.98 6.61
CA PRO A 241 16.36 12.14 6.74
C PRO A 241 16.02 13.30 7.68
N GLY A 242 14.98 14.06 7.33
CA GLY A 242 14.41 15.09 8.19
C GLY A 242 13.84 14.51 9.50
N ALA A 243 13.62 15.38 10.48
CA ALA A 243 13.07 14.98 11.79
C ALA A 243 11.71 14.29 11.66
N GLU A 244 10.85 14.76 10.77
CA GLU A 244 9.51 14.21 10.52
C GLU A 244 9.57 12.78 9.94
N ALA A 245 10.52 12.54 9.01
CA ALA A 245 10.72 11.22 8.42
C ALA A 245 11.26 10.23 9.46
N LYS A 246 12.20 10.65 10.30
CA LYS A 246 12.70 9.85 11.43
C LYS A 246 11.58 9.51 12.41
N ALA A 247 10.79 10.54 12.81
CA ALA A 247 9.65 10.35 13.71
C ALA A 247 8.63 9.34 13.16
N PHE A 248 8.41 9.32 11.84
CA PHE A 248 7.50 8.33 11.24
C PHE A 248 8.09 6.92 11.25
N VAL A 249 9.38 6.75 10.95
CA VAL A 249 10.06 5.44 11.05
C VAL A 249 10.02 4.92 12.50
N ASP A 250 10.29 5.78 13.49
CA ASP A 250 10.22 5.44 14.90
C ASP A 250 8.79 5.10 15.34
N PHE A 251 7.79 5.85 14.83
CA PHE A 251 6.39 5.54 15.07
C PHE A 251 6.02 4.14 14.58
N LEU A 252 6.45 3.75 13.37
CA LEU A 252 6.18 2.41 12.81
C LEU A 252 6.82 1.29 13.65
N ALA A 253 7.92 1.57 14.35
CA ALA A 253 8.57 0.63 15.25
C ALA A 253 7.84 0.49 16.62
N GLY A 254 6.93 1.41 16.94
CA GLY A 254 6.17 1.41 18.20
C GLY A 254 5.08 0.34 18.26
N PRO A 255 4.67 -0.10 19.46
CA PRO A 255 3.73 -1.21 19.64
C PRO A 255 2.34 -0.92 19.05
N ALA A 256 1.80 0.29 19.20
CA ALA A 256 0.50 0.68 18.65
C ALA A 256 0.48 0.62 17.13
N ALA A 257 1.52 1.17 16.46
CA ALA A 257 1.64 1.11 15.01
C ALA A 257 1.82 -0.34 14.52
N ARG A 258 2.59 -1.16 15.22
CA ARG A 258 2.75 -2.59 14.89
C ARG A 258 1.42 -3.35 14.96
N SER A 259 0.60 -3.10 15.99
CA SER A 259 -0.76 -3.68 16.06
C SER A 259 -1.60 -3.24 14.87
N ARG A 260 -1.63 -1.94 14.59
CA ARG A 260 -2.40 -1.39 13.47
C ARG A 260 -1.94 -1.93 12.11
N LEU A 261 -0.63 -2.07 11.91
CA LEU A 261 -0.07 -2.69 10.70
C LEU A 261 -0.55 -4.15 10.55
N ARG A 262 -0.54 -4.95 11.63
CA ARG A 262 -1.04 -6.33 11.57
C ARG A 262 -2.52 -6.40 11.20
N ASP A 263 -3.36 -5.52 11.75
CA ASP A 263 -4.78 -5.42 11.40
C ASP A 263 -4.96 -5.13 9.90
N LEU A 264 -4.05 -4.34 9.33
CA LEU A 264 -4.01 -3.99 7.91
C LEU A 264 -3.25 -5.01 7.05
N GLY A 265 -2.79 -6.13 7.61
CA GLY A 265 -2.12 -7.19 6.85
C GLY A 265 -0.64 -6.94 6.55
N LEU A 266 0.04 -6.13 7.39
CA LEU A 266 1.48 -5.87 7.28
C LEU A 266 2.21 -6.17 8.57
N VAL A 267 3.53 -6.34 8.45
CA VAL A 267 4.45 -6.30 9.58
C VAL A 267 5.68 -5.46 9.24
N ALA A 268 6.28 -4.84 10.27
CA ALA A 268 7.60 -4.25 10.14
C ALA A 268 8.63 -5.37 9.92
N GLY A 269 9.49 -5.21 8.92
CA GLY A 269 10.61 -6.10 8.64
C GLY A 269 11.83 -5.74 9.51
N ALA A 270 12.63 -6.73 9.88
CA ALA A 270 14.00 -6.47 10.29
C ALA A 270 14.81 -5.97 9.09
N ARG A 271 15.76 -5.05 9.33
CA ARG A 271 16.75 -4.64 8.33
C ARG A 271 17.66 -5.80 7.99
#